data_b5b195341a72cc715340980c82954da4
#
_entry.id   b5b195341a72cc715340980c82954da4
#
_cell.length_a   1.000
_cell.length_b   1.000
_cell.length_c   1.000
_cell.angle_alpha   90.00
_cell.angle_beta   90.00
_cell.angle_gamma   90.00
#
_symmetry.space_group_name_H-M   'P 1'
#
loop_
_entity.id
_entity.type
_entity.pdbx_description
1 polymer ?
#
loop_
_entity_poly.entity_id
_entity_poly.type
_entity_poly.pdbx_seq_one_letter_code
_entity_poly.pdbx_strand_id
1 'polypeptide(L)'
;MTRRERVAEVTVGGGFVAAAALVAAMVPFDHPVEVVPVLLALAALAVASRVRFPVHEGFTVPIVLVFVPVLFLIPLPLVAPVTALALMLGGLPDVVRGRIPPSRLLFAAANSWFAIGPIVVLAFAGATDAQTTPVIVLFAALGAQFATDLGASAVRERIIRGATLREQIDDVVWVYAVDAALAPIGLLAALINPDPHYSILLLLPLLGLLRLFAT
;
A
#
# COMPACT_ATOMS: atom_id res chain seq x y z
N MET A 1 11.68 -14.87 -16.66
CA MET A 1 11.20 -13.49 -16.89
C MET A 1 11.41 -13.13 -18.34
N THR A 2 10.35 -12.85 -19.08
CA THR A 2 10.41 -12.44 -20.48
C THR A 2 10.93 -11.00 -20.62
N ARG A 3 11.30 -10.60 -21.83
CA ARG A 3 11.73 -9.22 -22.10
C ARG A 3 10.59 -8.21 -21.80
N ARG A 4 9.34 -8.56 -22.14
CA ARG A 4 8.17 -7.72 -21.90
C ARG A 4 7.90 -7.53 -20.40
N GLU A 5 7.96 -8.60 -19.63
CA GLU A 5 7.84 -8.51 -18.15
C GLU A 5 8.90 -7.60 -17.55
N ARG A 6 10.17 -7.72 -18.00
CA ARG A 6 11.24 -6.86 -17.51
C ARG A 6 11.00 -5.38 -17.85
N VAL A 7 10.56 -5.09 -19.07
CA VAL A 7 10.24 -3.72 -19.50
C VAL A 7 9.08 -3.17 -18.67
N ALA A 8 8.01 -3.94 -18.46
CA ALA A 8 6.88 -3.53 -17.65
C ALA A 8 7.31 -3.17 -16.22
N GLU A 9 8.07 -4.05 -15.58
CA GLU A 9 8.50 -3.84 -14.19
C GLU A 9 9.48 -2.67 -14.05
N VAL A 10 10.40 -2.49 -15.00
CA VAL A 10 11.29 -1.32 -14.99
C VAL A 10 10.51 -0.03 -15.23
N THR A 11 9.51 -0.04 -16.13
CA THR A 11 8.70 1.15 -16.41
C THR A 11 7.83 1.50 -15.19
N VAL A 12 7.08 0.55 -14.64
CA VAL A 12 6.15 0.79 -13.53
C VAL A 12 6.92 1.04 -12.23
N GLY A 13 7.96 0.25 -11.94
CA GLY A 13 8.79 0.42 -10.74
C GLY A 13 9.65 1.69 -10.80
N GLY A 14 10.25 2.00 -11.95
CA GLY A 14 10.99 3.25 -12.15
C GLY A 14 10.09 4.48 -12.06
N GLY A 15 8.88 4.40 -12.62
CA GLY A 15 7.86 5.43 -12.48
C GLY A 15 7.47 5.66 -11.02
N PHE A 16 7.28 4.58 -10.25
CA PHE A 16 7.01 4.68 -8.80
C PHE A 16 8.15 5.39 -8.06
N VAL A 17 9.40 4.98 -8.31
CA VAL A 17 10.56 5.62 -7.64
C VAL A 17 10.63 7.11 -7.97
N ALA A 18 10.40 7.48 -9.23
CA ALA A 18 10.35 8.89 -9.64
C ALA A 18 9.20 9.64 -8.96
N ALA A 19 8.00 9.05 -8.89
CA ALA A 19 6.85 9.66 -8.22
C ALA A 19 7.09 9.81 -6.71
N ALA A 20 7.63 8.77 -6.05
CA ALA A 20 7.97 8.82 -4.63
C ALA A 20 9.04 9.88 -4.33
N ALA A 21 10.06 10.00 -5.17
CA ALA A 21 11.08 11.04 -5.05
C ALA A 21 10.50 12.45 -5.24
N LEU A 22 9.58 12.61 -6.21
CA LEU A 22 8.89 13.88 -6.45
C LEU A 22 8.02 14.27 -5.24
N VAL A 23 7.25 13.33 -4.70
CA VAL A 23 6.46 13.53 -3.48
C VAL A 23 7.36 13.93 -2.32
N ALA A 24 8.47 13.23 -2.10
CA ALA A 24 9.42 13.53 -1.03
C ALA A 24 10.08 14.92 -1.19
N ALA A 25 10.21 15.41 -2.42
CA ALA A 25 10.77 16.74 -2.69
C ALA A 25 9.73 17.88 -2.57
N MET A 26 8.46 17.59 -2.85
CA MET A 26 7.40 18.63 -2.92
C MET A 26 6.54 18.70 -1.66
N VAL A 27 6.35 17.58 -0.96
CA VAL A 27 5.54 17.51 0.27
C VAL A 27 6.43 17.84 1.47
N PRO A 28 6.12 18.89 2.24
CA PRO A 28 6.90 19.21 3.42
C PRO A 28 6.73 18.17 4.52
N PHE A 29 7.74 18.04 5.38
CA PHE A 29 7.62 17.27 6.62
C PHE A 29 6.78 18.08 7.60
N ASP A 30 5.61 17.60 7.92
CA ASP A 30 4.62 18.22 8.81
C ASP A 30 4.93 18.02 10.30
N HIS A 31 5.70 16.96 10.60
CA HIS A 31 6.16 16.62 11.94
C HIS A 31 7.54 15.96 11.92
N PRO A 32 8.25 15.90 13.06
CA PRO A 32 9.58 15.30 13.13
C PRO A 32 9.54 13.81 12.80
N VAL A 33 10.60 13.33 12.15
CA VAL A 33 10.75 11.91 11.85
C VAL A 33 11.13 11.17 13.12
N GLU A 34 10.22 10.37 13.64
CA GLU A 34 10.46 9.50 14.78
C GLU A 34 10.77 8.07 14.31
N VAL A 35 11.85 7.51 14.82
CA VAL A 35 12.34 6.19 14.38
C VAL A 35 11.35 5.08 14.74
N VAL A 36 10.75 5.13 15.93
CA VAL A 36 9.85 4.07 16.44
C VAL A 36 8.61 3.93 15.57
N PRO A 37 7.83 5.01 15.26
CA PRO A 37 6.71 4.93 14.34
C PRO A 37 7.07 4.39 12.96
N VAL A 38 8.20 4.82 12.40
CA VAL A 38 8.67 4.34 11.10
C VAL A 38 8.96 2.83 11.12
N LEU A 39 9.63 2.34 12.16
CA LEU A 39 9.91 0.91 12.31
C LEU A 39 8.64 0.09 12.54
N LEU A 40 7.68 0.61 13.32
CA LEU A 40 6.38 -0.02 13.53
C LEU A 40 5.57 -0.09 12.22
N ALA A 41 5.50 1.00 11.46
CA ALA A 41 4.86 1.05 10.15
C ALA A 41 5.48 0.03 9.19
N LEU A 42 6.81 0.00 9.11
CA LEU A 42 7.57 -0.92 8.29
C LEU A 42 7.26 -2.38 8.64
N ALA A 43 7.33 -2.73 9.93
CA ALA A 43 7.07 -4.09 10.41
C ALA A 43 5.63 -4.51 10.17
N ALA A 44 4.67 -3.65 10.50
CA ALA A 44 3.24 -3.95 10.35
C ALA A 44 2.84 -4.13 8.88
N LEU A 45 3.29 -3.26 7.98
CA LEU A 45 3.06 -3.39 6.54
C LEU A 45 3.74 -4.65 5.97
N ALA A 46 4.96 -4.97 6.42
CA ALA A 46 5.65 -6.20 6.00
C ALA A 46 4.91 -7.46 6.45
N VAL A 47 4.35 -7.47 7.67
CA VAL A 47 3.52 -8.57 8.17
C VAL A 47 2.19 -8.63 7.39
N ALA A 48 1.50 -7.51 7.22
CA ALA A 48 0.23 -7.44 6.48
C ALA A 48 0.38 -7.96 5.04
N SER A 49 1.49 -7.63 4.37
CA SER A 49 1.77 -8.09 3.00
C SER A 49 1.88 -9.62 2.85
N ARG A 50 2.05 -10.35 3.96
CA ARG A 50 2.12 -11.81 3.97
C ARG A 50 0.77 -12.49 4.23
N VAL A 51 -0.22 -11.74 4.66
CA VAL A 51 -1.57 -12.27 4.88
C VAL A 51 -2.29 -12.28 3.54
N ARG A 52 -2.59 -13.46 3.03
CA ARG A 52 -3.34 -13.65 1.78
C ARG A 52 -4.61 -14.40 2.10
N PHE A 53 -5.75 -13.88 1.71
CA PHE A 53 -6.98 -14.63 1.84
C PHE A 53 -7.72 -14.71 0.49
N PRO A 54 -8.38 -15.85 0.24
CA PRO A 54 -9.01 -16.09 -1.03
C PRO A 54 -10.20 -15.14 -1.24
N VAL A 55 -10.30 -14.61 -2.45
CA VAL A 55 -11.42 -13.79 -2.91
C VAL A 55 -11.77 -14.27 -4.31
N HIS A 56 -12.96 -14.83 -4.48
CA HIS A 56 -13.47 -15.33 -5.75
C HIS A 56 -12.46 -16.22 -6.48
N GLU A 57 -11.86 -15.80 -7.58
CA GLU A 57 -10.86 -16.56 -8.34
C GLU A 57 -9.39 -16.21 -8.00
N GLY A 58 -9.17 -15.39 -6.97
CA GLY A 58 -7.84 -14.90 -6.60
C GLY A 58 -7.60 -14.84 -5.10
N PHE A 59 -6.70 -13.99 -4.71
CA PHE A 59 -6.45 -13.65 -3.31
C PHE A 59 -6.25 -12.14 -3.19
N THR A 60 -6.64 -11.60 -2.04
CA THR A 60 -6.31 -10.24 -1.66
C THR A 60 -5.38 -10.22 -0.45
N VAL A 61 -4.71 -9.09 -0.28
CA VAL A 61 -3.82 -8.83 0.84
C VAL A 61 -4.40 -7.63 1.61
N PRO A 62 -4.80 -7.78 2.90
CA PRO A 62 -5.48 -6.75 3.66
C PRO A 62 -4.54 -5.60 4.08
N ILE A 63 -3.72 -5.12 3.15
CA ILE A 63 -2.71 -4.12 3.43
C ILE A 63 -3.33 -2.77 3.80
N VAL A 64 -4.51 -2.45 3.26
CA VAL A 64 -5.25 -1.21 3.51
C VAL A 64 -5.57 -1.04 4.99
N LEU A 65 -5.84 -2.15 5.69
CA LEU A 65 -6.10 -2.16 7.13
C LEU A 65 -4.98 -1.48 7.94
N VAL A 66 -3.72 -1.73 7.56
CA VAL A 66 -2.52 -1.17 8.21
C VAL A 66 -2.08 0.12 7.53
N PHE A 67 -2.27 0.21 6.22
CA PHE A 67 -1.82 1.34 5.44
C PHE A 67 -2.54 2.65 5.81
N VAL A 68 -3.86 2.59 6.08
CA VAL A 68 -4.63 3.78 6.46
C VAL A 68 -4.10 4.45 7.73
N PRO A 69 -3.87 3.76 8.87
CA PRO A 69 -3.24 4.41 10.00
C PRO A 69 -1.80 4.86 9.75
N VAL A 70 -1.04 4.19 8.88
CA VAL A 70 0.33 4.60 8.54
C VAL A 70 0.37 5.96 7.85
N LEU A 71 -0.67 6.32 7.08
CA LEU A 71 -0.79 7.66 6.45
C LEU A 71 -0.79 8.80 7.46
N PHE A 72 -1.18 8.54 8.72
CA PHE A 72 -1.25 9.53 9.80
C PHE A 72 -0.21 9.29 10.91
N LEU A 73 0.51 8.16 10.84
CA LEU A 73 1.50 7.80 11.87
C LEU A 73 2.89 8.35 11.55
N ILE A 74 3.25 8.41 10.27
CA ILE A 74 4.57 8.88 9.83
C ILE A 74 4.40 10.03 8.83
N PRO A 75 5.41 10.92 8.70
CA PRO A 75 5.34 12.00 7.73
C PRO A 75 5.01 11.51 6.33
N LEU A 76 4.07 12.16 5.65
CA LEU A 76 3.59 11.76 4.32
C LEU A 76 4.71 11.51 3.29
N PRO A 77 5.82 12.29 3.25
CA PRO A 77 6.93 12.01 2.33
C PRO A 77 7.57 10.63 2.52
N LEU A 78 7.49 10.05 3.73
CA LEU A 78 8.08 8.75 4.05
C LEU A 78 7.15 7.57 3.76
N VAL A 79 5.85 7.80 3.61
CA VAL A 79 4.87 6.71 3.46
C VAL A 79 5.16 5.84 2.22
N ALA A 80 5.42 6.45 1.06
CA ALA A 80 5.69 5.70 -0.17
C ALA A 80 6.98 4.84 -0.09
N PRO A 81 8.15 5.38 0.29
CA PRO A 81 9.35 4.57 0.40
C PRO A 81 9.27 3.53 1.53
N VAL A 82 8.63 3.83 2.67
CA VAL A 82 8.41 2.86 3.76
C VAL A 82 7.51 1.73 3.28
N THR A 83 6.44 2.02 2.55
CA THR A 83 5.55 1.00 1.97
C THR A 83 6.30 0.08 1.01
N ALA A 84 7.08 0.65 0.08
CA ALA A 84 7.87 -0.16 -0.86
C ALA A 84 8.88 -1.06 -0.13
N LEU A 85 9.59 -0.51 0.84
CA LEU A 85 10.55 -1.27 1.66
C LEU A 85 9.84 -2.37 2.46
N ALA A 86 8.67 -2.09 3.03
CA ALA A 86 7.87 -3.08 3.76
C ALA A 86 7.44 -4.26 2.87
N LEU A 87 6.98 -3.99 1.65
CA LEU A 87 6.63 -5.04 0.69
C LEU A 87 7.85 -5.87 0.28
N MET A 88 9.03 -5.24 0.12
CA MET A 88 10.28 -5.96 -0.13
C MET A 88 10.65 -6.87 1.05
N LEU A 89 10.60 -6.36 2.28
CA LEU A 89 10.87 -7.14 3.49
C LEU A 89 9.86 -8.28 3.67
N GLY A 90 8.58 -8.03 3.36
CA GLY A 90 7.54 -9.07 3.36
C GLY A 90 7.84 -10.21 2.39
N GLY A 91 8.45 -9.94 1.24
CA GLY A 91 8.87 -10.95 0.26
C GLY A 91 10.18 -11.67 0.61
N LEU A 92 11.03 -11.09 1.46
CA LEU A 92 12.36 -11.60 1.77
C LEU A 92 12.40 -13.05 2.26
N PRO A 93 11.49 -13.53 3.15
CA PRO A 93 11.49 -14.94 3.57
C PRO A 93 11.27 -15.93 2.44
N ASP A 94 10.56 -15.56 1.37
CA ASP A 94 10.34 -16.43 0.22
C ASP A 94 11.57 -16.48 -0.69
N VAL A 95 12.34 -15.39 -0.75
CA VAL A 95 13.66 -15.37 -1.42
C VAL A 95 14.67 -16.23 -0.65
N VAL A 96 14.76 -16.05 0.68
CA VAL A 96 15.69 -16.83 1.52
C VAL A 96 15.40 -18.33 1.45
N ARG A 97 14.12 -18.71 1.33
CA ARG A 97 13.71 -20.12 1.16
C ARG A 97 13.83 -20.62 -0.29
N GLY A 98 14.34 -19.81 -1.21
CA GLY A 98 14.49 -20.16 -2.62
C GLY A 98 13.18 -20.33 -3.39
N ARG A 99 12.05 -19.84 -2.85
CA ARG A 99 10.73 -19.95 -3.49
C ARG A 99 10.56 -18.95 -4.64
N ILE A 100 11.20 -17.79 -4.52
CA ILE A 100 11.19 -16.74 -5.55
C ILE A 100 12.61 -16.20 -5.77
N PRO A 101 12.97 -15.78 -6.98
CA PRO A 101 14.27 -15.19 -7.25
C PRO A 101 14.37 -13.78 -6.61
N PRO A 102 15.59 -13.33 -6.19
CA PRO A 102 15.80 -12.02 -5.57
C PRO A 102 15.30 -10.84 -6.42
N SER A 103 15.34 -10.97 -7.75
CA SER A 103 14.84 -9.94 -8.68
C SER A 103 13.34 -9.66 -8.48
N ARG A 104 12.57 -10.58 -7.91
CA ARG A 104 11.15 -10.38 -7.60
C ARG A 104 10.92 -9.37 -6.49
N LEU A 105 11.90 -9.12 -5.62
CA LEU A 105 11.78 -8.07 -4.60
C LEU A 105 11.69 -6.67 -5.22
N LEU A 106 12.32 -6.45 -6.37
CA LEU A 106 12.23 -5.17 -7.08
C LEU A 106 10.80 -4.86 -7.56
N PHE A 107 9.97 -5.89 -7.74
CA PHE A 107 8.55 -5.72 -8.11
C PHE A 107 7.71 -5.13 -6.99
N ALA A 108 8.22 -5.17 -5.74
CA ALA A 108 7.56 -4.50 -4.62
C ALA A 108 7.43 -2.99 -4.87
N ALA A 109 8.41 -2.34 -5.48
CA ALA A 109 8.32 -0.94 -5.89
C ALA A 109 7.19 -0.72 -6.90
N ALA A 110 7.08 -1.60 -7.91
CA ALA A 110 6.00 -1.54 -8.89
C ALA A 110 4.60 -1.82 -8.27
N ASN A 111 4.53 -2.55 -7.17
CA ASN A 111 3.29 -2.85 -6.45
C ASN A 111 2.93 -1.80 -5.39
N SER A 112 3.74 -0.75 -5.20
CA SER A 112 3.54 0.27 -4.16
C SER A 112 2.82 1.52 -4.68
N TRP A 113 2.38 1.54 -5.94
CA TRP A 113 1.70 2.69 -6.54
C TRP A 113 0.44 3.12 -5.80
N PHE A 114 -0.26 2.20 -5.15
CA PHE A 114 -1.43 2.50 -4.34
C PHE A 114 -1.14 3.53 -3.24
N ALA A 115 0.12 3.66 -2.80
CA ALA A 115 0.50 4.62 -1.76
C ALA A 115 0.56 6.07 -2.28
N ILE A 116 0.85 6.29 -3.55
CA ILE A 116 1.07 7.63 -4.12
C ILE A 116 -0.23 8.46 -4.10
N GLY A 117 -1.36 7.86 -4.51
CA GLY A 117 -2.64 8.57 -4.60
C GLY A 117 -3.08 9.22 -3.29
N PRO A 118 -3.22 8.46 -2.18
CA PRO A 118 -3.59 9.00 -0.88
C PRO A 118 -2.64 10.09 -0.38
N ILE A 119 -1.33 9.89 -0.53
CA ILE A 119 -0.32 10.88 -0.11
C ILE A 119 -0.55 12.22 -0.81
N VAL A 120 -0.76 12.19 -2.12
CA VAL A 120 -1.00 13.40 -2.92
C VAL A 120 -2.27 14.09 -2.46
N VAL A 121 -3.38 13.35 -2.28
CA VAL A 121 -4.65 13.94 -1.84
C VAL A 121 -4.54 14.55 -0.45
N LEU A 122 -3.94 13.84 0.52
CA LEU A 122 -3.77 14.33 1.89
C LEU A 122 -2.85 15.54 1.93
N ALA A 123 -1.75 15.53 1.18
CA ALA A 123 -0.82 16.66 1.09
C ALA A 123 -1.49 17.91 0.51
N PHE A 124 -2.28 17.78 -0.57
CA PHE A 124 -3.02 18.92 -1.14
C PHE A 124 -4.10 19.45 -0.21
N ALA A 125 -4.71 18.58 0.61
CA ALA A 125 -5.70 18.98 1.61
C ALA A 125 -5.08 19.55 2.89
N GLY A 126 -3.76 19.45 3.08
CA GLY A 126 -3.08 19.81 4.32
C GLY A 126 -3.50 18.93 5.50
N ALA A 127 -3.87 17.68 5.21
CA ALA A 127 -4.42 16.74 6.18
C ALA A 127 -3.28 15.98 6.86
N THR A 128 -3.00 16.31 8.12
CA THR A 128 -1.91 15.73 8.93
C THR A 128 -2.42 14.84 10.06
N ASP A 129 -3.71 14.91 10.38
CA ASP A 129 -4.33 14.18 11.47
C ASP A 129 -5.67 13.59 11.04
N ALA A 130 -5.88 12.30 11.33
CA ALA A 130 -7.11 11.58 10.98
C ALA A 130 -8.37 12.19 11.61
N GLN A 131 -8.29 12.73 12.84
CA GLN A 131 -9.44 13.27 13.57
C GLN A 131 -9.94 14.59 12.98
N THR A 132 -9.05 15.40 12.42
CA THR A 132 -9.36 16.71 11.86
C THR A 132 -9.59 16.68 10.35
N THR A 133 -9.22 15.59 9.69
CA THR A 133 -9.37 15.43 8.23
C THR A 133 -10.84 15.26 7.84
N PRO A 134 -11.38 16.11 6.94
CA PRO A 134 -12.74 15.99 6.46
C PRO A 134 -12.99 14.63 5.80
N VAL A 135 -14.16 14.03 6.06
CA VAL A 135 -14.54 12.71 5.53
C VAL A 135 -14.44 12.65 4.00
N ILE A 136 -14.78 13.74 3.31
CA ILE A 136 -14.68 13.79 1.84
C ILE A 136 -13.24 13.65 1.35
N VAL A 137 -12.25 14.16 2.10
CA VAL A 137 -10.83 14.01 1.79
C VAL A 137 -10.39 12.57 1.97
N LEU A 138 -10.89 11.88 3.01
CA LEU A 138 -10.62 10.46 3.24
C LEU A 138 -11.16 9.59 2.10
N PHE A 139 -12.39 9.85 1.64
CA PHE A 139 -12.95 9.16 0.47
C PHE A 139 -12.17 9.48 -0.81
N ALA A 140 -11.76 10.73 -1.00
CA ALA A 140 -10.93 11.12 -2.14
C ALA A 140 -9.56 10.41 -2.10
N ALA A 141 -8.94 10.29 -0.93
CA ALA A 141 -7.69 9.56 -0.73
C ALA A 141 -7.84 8.06 -1.06
N LEU A 142 -8.92 7.42 -0.61
CA LEU A 142 -9.22 6.03 -0.94
C LEU A 142 -9.47 5.85 -2.45
N GLY A 143 -10.24 6.74 -3.07
CA GLY A 143 -10.44 6.73 -4.52
C GLY A 143 -9.14 6.92 -5.31
N ALA A 144 -8.27 7.80 -4.86
CA ALA A 144 -6.95 8.02 -5.44
C ALA A 144 -6.03 6.80 -5.26
N GLN A 145 -6.13 6.07 -4.13
CA GLN A 145 -5.44 4.80 -3.91
C GLN A 145 -5.79 3.80 -5.01
N PHE A 146 -7.09 3.58 -5.23
CA PHE A 146 -7.55 2.64 -6.27
C PHE A 146 -7.19 3.11 -7.68
N ALA A 147 -7.26 4.41 -7.94
CA ALA A 147 -6.92 4.96 -9.25
C ALA A 147 -5.43 4.78 -9.60
N THR A 148 -4.53 5.02 -8.63
CA THR A 148 -3.08 4.86 -8.85
C THR A 148 -2.69 3.38 -8.96
N ASP A 149 -3.30 2.50 -8.18
CA ASP A 149 -3.08 1.05 -8.25
C ASP A 149 -3.57 0.47 -9.59
N LEU A 150 -4.81 0.78 -9.97
CA LEU A 150 -5.38 0.36 -11.24
C LEU A 150 -4.58 0.91 -12.43
N GLY A 151 -4.16 2.18 -12.37
CA GLY A 151 -3.35 2.80 -13.41
C GLY A 151 -2.02 2.08 -13.62
N ALA A 152 -1.32 1.77 -12.54
CA ALA A 152 -0.07 1.03 -12.56
C ALA A 152 -0.25 -0.41 -13.09
N SER A 153 -1.29 -1.09 -12.63
CA SER A 153 -1.67 -2.43 -13.09
C SER A 153 -2.03 -2.42 -14.57
N ALA A 154 -2.80 -1.42 -15.03
CA ALA A 154 -3.18 -1.27 -16.44
C ALA A 154 -1.96 -1.07 -17.36
N VAL A 155 -1.02 -0.22 -16.97
CA VAL A 155 0.23 -0.04 -17.71
C VAL A 155 1.03 -1.35 -17.77
N ARG A 156 1.14 -2.07 -16.66
CA ARG A 156 1.83 -3.35 -16.59
C ARG A 156 1.22 -4.38 -17.52
N GLU A 157 -0.08 -4.63 -17.41
CA GLU A 157 -0.79 -5.62 -18.22
C GLU A 157 -0.82 -5.26 -19.70
N ARG A 158 -0.90 -3.97 -20.02
CA ARG A 158 -0.79 -3.50 -21.40
C ARG A 158 0.55 -3.85 -22.04
N ILE A 159 1.65 -3.69 -21.29
CA ILE A 159 3.01 -4.02 -21.81
C ILE A 159 3.19 -5.53 -21.92
N ILE A 160 2.72 -6.30 -20.93
CA ILE A 160 2.96 -7.75 -20.87
C ILE A 160 2.07 -8.49 -21.85
N ARG A 161 0.76 -8.26 -21.80
CA ARG A 161 -0.27 -9.05 -22.51
C ARG A 161 -1.03 -8.28 -23.58
N GLY A 162 -0.90 -6.94 -23.60
CA GLY A 162 -1.71 -6.08 -24.47
C GLY A 162 -3.16 -5.94 -23.99
N ALA A 163 -3.47 -6.37 -22.73
CA ALA A 163 -4.81 -6.31 -22.17
C ALA A 163 -5.36 -4.90 -22.08
N THR A 164 -6.67 -4.77 -22.21
CA THR A 164 -7.39 -3.50 -22.08
C THR A 164 -7.74 -3.23 -20.61
N LEU A 165 -7.96 -1.97 -20.26
CA LEU A 165 -8.39 -1.58 -18.92
C LEU A 165 -9.72 -2.24 -18.52
N ARG A 166 -10.65 -2.40 -19.48
CA ARG A 166 -11.96 -2.99 -19.24
C ARG A 166 -11.87 -4.45 -18.79
N GLU A 167 -10.99 -5.23 -19.42
CA GLU A 167 -10.76 -6.64 -19.03
C GLU A 167 -10.22 -6.79 -17.61
N GLN A 168 -9.51 -5.76 -17.11
CA GLN A 168 -8.92 -5.79 -15.77
C GLN A 168 -9.91 -5.35 -14.68
N ILE A 169 -10.86 -4.48 -14.99
CA ILE A 169 -11.82 -3.96 -13.99
C ILE A 169 -12.61 -5.11 -13.37
N ASP A 170 -13.06 -6.08 -14.15
CA ASP A 170 -13.86 -7.20 -13.66
C ASP A 170 -13.06 -8.06 -12.64
N ASP A 171 -11.76 -8.20 -12.85
CA ASP A 171 -10.88 -8.98 -11.96
C ASP A 171 -10.56 -8.24 -10.64
N VAL A 172 -10.43 -6.91 -10.68
CA VAL A 172 -9.98 -6.14 -9.52
C VAL A 172 -11.11 -5.56 -8.67
N VAL A 173 -12.33 -5.51 -9.19
CA VAL A 173 -13.48 -4.90 -8.49
C VAL A 173 -13.74 -5.55 -7.11
N TRP A 174 -13.59 -6.87 -7.02
CA TRP A 174 -13.75 -7.59 -5.77
C TRP A 174 -12.64 -7.30 -4.77
N VAL A 175 -11.41 -7.14 -5.24
CA VAL A 175 -10.28 -6.74 -4.40
C VAL A 175 -10.54 -5.36 -3.81
N TYR A 176 -10.93 -4.39 -4.65
CA TYR A 176 -11.24 -3.03 -4.19
C TYR A 176 -12.46 -2.96 -3.28
N ALA A 177 -13.46 -3.82 -3.48
CA ALA A 177 -14.61 -3.91 -2.58
C ALA A 177 -14.17 -4.38 -1.17
N VAL A 178 -13.28 -5.36 -1.08
CA VAL A 178 -12.71 -5.82 0.19
C VAL A 178 -11.87 -4.72 0.83
N ASP A 179 -11.01 -4.07 0.06
CA ASP A 179 -10.16 -2.97 0.55
C ASP A 179 -11.01 -1.79 1.02
N ALA A 180 -12.08 -1.43 0.30
CA ALA A 180 -13.03 -0.41 0.72
C ALA A 180 -13.76 -0.76 2.02
N ALA A 181 -14.06 -2.04 2.25
CA ALA A 181 -14.67 -2.51 3.50
C ALA A 181 -13.67 -2.52 4.66
N LEU A 182 -12.38 -2.75 4.41
CA LEU A 182 -11.33 -2.76 5.42
C LEU A 182 -10.80 -1.36 5.77
N ALA A 183 -10.86 -0.41 4.85
CA ALA A 183 -10.36 0.95 5.05
C ALA A 183 -10.99 1.67 6.27
N PRO A 184 -12.32 1.60 6.53
CA PRO A 184 -12.92 2.17 7.72
C PRO A 184 -12.39 1.57 9.02
N ILE A 185 -12.03 0.28 9.04
CA ILE A 185 -11.49 -0.39 10.23
C ILE A 185 -10.08 0.15 10.52
N GLY A 186 -9.25 0.32 9.47
CA GLY A 186 -7.95 0.96 9.59
C GLY A 186 -8.07 2.42 10.06
N LEU A 187 -9.06 3.16 9.54
CA LEU A 187 -9.34 4.53 9.96
C LEU A 187 -9.77 4.59 11.42
N LEU A 188 -10.66 3.71 11.87
CA LEU A 188 -11.06 3.62 13.27
C LEU A 188 -9.86 3.40 14.20
N ALA A 189 -8.91 2.55 13.80
CA ALA A 189 -7.69 2.35 14.57
C ALA A 189 -6.87 3.65 14.68
N ALA A 190 -6.82 4.47 13.64
CA ALA A 190 -6.16 5.78 13.67
C ALA A 190 -6.91 6.80 14.54
N LEU A 191 -8.25 6.72 14.60
CA LEU A 191 -9.10 7.68 15.31
C LEU A 191 -9.19 7.41 16.83
N ILE A 192 -9.21 6.13 17.24
CA ILE A 192 -9.52 5.75 18.63
C ILE A 192 -8.34 6.01 19.58
N ASN A 193 -7.13 5.99 19.08
CA ASN A 193 -5.95 6.08 19.95
C ASN A 193 -5.29 7.46 19.85
N PRO A 194 -5.22 8.20 20.98
CA PRO A 194 -4.47 9.46 21.04
C PRO A 194 -2.96 9.27 20.87
N ASP A 195 -2.46 8.02 21.09
CA ASP A 195 -1.08 7.66 20.85
C ASP A 195 -1.01 6.80 19.57
N PRO A 196 -0.57 7.37 18.44
CA PRO A 196 -0.55 6.70 17.15
C PRO A 196 0.31 5.42 17.13
N HIS A 197 1.27 5.28 18.05
CA HIS A 197 2.11 4.08 18.14
C HIS A 197 1.31 2.81 18.45
N TYR A 198 0.25 2.92 19.27
CA TYR A 198 -0.58 1.77 19.63
C TYR A 198 -1.65 1.43 18.59
N SER A 199 -1.99 2.36 17.70
CA SER A 199 -3.02 2.14 16.65
C SER A 199 -2.70 0.93 15.78
N ILE A 200 -1.44 0.80 15.37
CA ILE A 200 -0.97 -0.34 14.57
C ILE A 200 -0.99 -1.65 15.37
N LEU A 201 -0.65 -1.61 16.67
CA LEU A 201 -0.64 -2.81 17.51
C LEU A 201 -2.05 -3.38 17.68
N LEU A 202 -3.09 -2.53 17.71
CA LEU A 202 -4.49 -2.97 17.78
C LEU A 202 -4.91 -3.77 16.53
N LEU A 203 -4.26 -3.58 15.40
CA LEU A 203 -4.57 -4.29 14.15
C LEU A 203 -3.88 -5.65 14.04
N LEU A 204 -2.83 -5.92 14.82
CA LEU A 204 -2.10 -7.19 14.78
C LEU A 204 -2.98 -8.41 15.11
N PRO A 205 -3.87 -8.39 16.14
CA PRO A 205 -4.79 -9.50 16.39
C PRO A 205 -5.74 -9.76 15.22
N LEU A 206 -6.23 -8.68 14.58
CA LEU A 206 -7.11 -8.80 13.41
C LEU A 206 -6.37 -9.39 12.20
N LEU A 207 -5.13 -8.99 11.96
CA LEU A 207 -4.28 -9.61 10.93
C LEU A 207 -4.01 -11.10 11.24
N GLY A 208 -3.80 -11.43 12.52
CA GLY A 208 -3.66 -12.81 12.98
C GLY A 208 -4.92 -13.64 12.71
N LEU A 209 -6.09 -13.06 13.00
CA LEU A 209 -7.37 -13.68 12.73
C LEU A 209 -7.59 -13.90 11.22
N LEU A 210 -7.37 -12.87 10.41
CA LEU A 210 -7.47 -12.97 8.95
C LEU A 210 -6.54 -14.05 8.39
N ARG A 211 -5.33 -14.18 8.95
CA ARG A 211 -4.40 -15.24 8.57
C ARG A 211 -4.89 -16.64 8.93
N LEU A 212 -5.59 -16.80 10.06
CA LEU A 212 -6.18 -18.07 10.49
C LEU A 212 -7.30 -18.53 9.53
N PHE A 213 -8.09 -17.59 9.02
CA PHE A 213 -9.13 -17.90 8.04
C PHE A 213 -8.63 -18.01 6.59
N ALA A 214 -7.38 -17.63 6.34
CA ALA A 214 -6.74 -17.69 5.01
C ALA A 214 -6.06 -19.06 4.73
N THR A 215 -6.10 -20.00 5.69
CA THR A 215 -5.59 -21.37 5.56
C THR A 215 -6.72 -22.34 5.32
#